data_061a2ef36432474dbf873f816a90fde2
#
_entry.id   061a2ef36432474dbf873f816a90fde2
#
_cell.length_a   1.000
_cell.length_b   1.000
_cell.length_c   1.000
_cell.angle_alpha   90.00
_cell.angle_beta   90.00
_cell.angle_gamma   90.00
#
_symmetry.space_group_name_H-M   'P 1'
#
loop_
_entity.id
_entity.type
_entity.pdbx_description
1 polymer ?
#
loop_
_entity_poly.entity_id
_entity_poly.type
_entity_poly.pdbx_seq_one_letter_code
_entity_poly.pdbx_strand_id
1 'polypeptide(L)'
;NKDIFLAPAMNVRMWEHPSTKENLNKLKNFGYKIIGPEIGDMACGEYGEGKMTEPLNIINYIDVHLKNLNTNKNYKALVTAGPTHEYIDPVRYISNKSSGKQGYEIAKSLKKNGFNTTLISGPTDLEPIPGVNLINVTSAEEMFKATLSNLPVDVAIFSAAVGDYKIKNKNLEKIKKTENFDLNLEKNIDILSYISKH
;
A
#
# COMPACT_ATOMS: atom_id res chain seq x y z
N ASN A 1 -5.63 -20.54 2.96
CA ASN A 1 -5.08 -19.73 1.88
C ASN A 1 -6.03 -18.56 1.60
N LYS A 2 -5.50 -17.33 1.52
CA LYS A 2 -6.24 -16.13 1.13
C LYS A 2 -5.79 -15.69 -0.26
N ASP A 3 -6.73 -15.27 -1.09
CA ASP A 3 -6.39 -14.66 -2.37
C ASP A 3 -5.71 -13.31 -2.19
N ILE A 4 -4.66 -13.08 -2.98
CA ILE A 4 -3.93 -11.82 -3.00
C ILE A 4 -4.16 -11.16 -4.35
N PHE A 5 -4.61 -9.90 -4.30
CA PHE A 5 -4.82 -9.06 -5.47
C PHE A 5 -3.76 -7.98 -5.51
N LEU A 6 -3.17 -7.78 -6.67
CA LEU A 6 -2.19 -6.73 -6.91
C LEU A 6 -2.76 -5.77 -7.95
N ALA A 7 -2.84 -4.50 -7.62
CA ALA A 7 -3.21 -3.43 -8.53
C ALA A 7 -1.96 -2.56 -8.80
N PRO A 8 -1.12 -2.92 -9.78
CA PRO A 8 0.14 -2.23 -10.02
C PRO A 8 -0.08 -0.84 -10.61
N ALA A 9 0.80 0.09 -10.22
CA ALA A 9 0.91 1.41 -10.80
C ALA A 9 2.38 1.79 -10.91
N MET A 10 2.82 2.16 -12.10
CA MET A 10 4.20 2.58 -12.38
C MET A 10 4.26 3.30 -13.73
N ASN A 11 5.35 4.00 -14.03
CA ASN A 11 5.49 4.61 -15.34
C ASN A 11 5.60 3.55 -16.45
N VAL A 12 5.34 3.96 -17.70
CA VAL A 12 5.30 3.07 -18.87
C VAL A 12 6.59 2.27 -19.01
N ARG A 13 7.74 2.93 -18.88
CA ARG A 13 9.04 2.28 -19.07
C ARG A 13 9.34 1.22 -18.04
N MET A 14 8.93 1.47 -16.78
CA MET A 14 9.03 0.47 -15.72
C MET A 14 8.08 -0.69 -15.96
N TRP A 15 6.85 -0.40 -16.42
CA TRP A 15 5.87 -1.43 -16.74
C TRP A 15 6.31 -2.33 -17.89
N GLU A 16 6.88 -1.74 -18.94
CA GLU A 16 7.37 -2.47 -20.12
C GLU A 16 8.70 -3.19 -19.89
N HIS A 17 9.40 -2.88 -18.80
CA HIS A 17 10.70 -3.47 -18.53
C HIS A 17 10.62 -5.00 -18.41
N PRO A 18 11.53 -5.76 -19.05
CA PRO A 18 11.51 -7.22 -19.03
C PRO A 18 11.43 -7.83 -17.62
N SER A 19 12.20 -7.27 -16.67
CA SER A 19 12.18 -7.74 -15.28
C SER A 19 10.80 -7.58 -14.62
N THR A 20 10.06 -6.51 -14.93
CA THR A 20 8.70 -6.30 -14.42
C THR A 20 7.78 -7.38 -14.98
N LYS A 21 7.84 -7.64 -16.27
CA LYS A 21 7.02 -8.69 -16.91
C LYS A 21 7.35 -10.09 -16.36
N GLU A 22 8.63 -10.39 -16.16
CA GLU A 22 9.07 -11.65 -15.56
C GLU A 22 8.54 -11.80 -14.11
N ASN A 23 8.67 -10.76 -13.29
CA ASN A 23 8.19 -10.77 -11.91
C ASN A 23 6.67 -10.91 -11.83
N LEU A 24 5.92 -10.24 -12.72
CA LEU A 24 4.47 -10.42 -12.82
C LEU A 24 4.09 -11.86 -13.16
N ASN A 25 4.82 -12.49 -14.07
CA ASN A 25 4.57 -13.90 -14.41
C ASN A 25 4.85 -14.82 -13.21
N LYS A 26 5.92 -14.58 -12.46
CA LYS A 26 6.21 -15.32 -11.22
C LYS A 26 5.07 -15.16 -10.21
N LEU A 27 4.58 -13.93 -10.02
CA LEU A 27 3.47 -13.66 -9.09
C LEU A 27 2.17 -14.36 -9.54
N LYS A 28 1.85 -14.32 -10.83
CA LYS A 28 0.71 -15.08 -11.37
C LYS A 28 0.84 -16.59 -11.11
N ASN A 29 2.03 -17.13 -11.29
CA ASN A 29 2.31 -18.54 -11.02
C ASN A 29 2.19 -18.90 -9.54
N PHE A 30 2.40 -17.95 -8.64
CA PHE A 30 2.14 -18.12 -7.20
C PHE A 30 0.67 -17.94 -6.82
N GLY A 31 -0.21 -17.68 -7.79
CA GLY A 31 -1.65 -17.54 -7.57
C GLY A 31 -2.13 -16.12 -7.31
N TYR A 32 -1.24 -15.12 -7.39
CA TYR A 32 -1.64 -13.71 -7.25
C TYR A 32 -2.52 -13.28 -8.43
N LYS A 33 -3.57 -12.53 -8.12
CA LYS A 33 -4.48 -11.95 -9.11
C LYS A 33 -4.07 -10.52 -9.43
N ILE A 34 -3.84 -10.23 -10.70
CA ILE A 34 -3.39 -8.90 -11.15
C ILE A 34 -4.59 -8.13 -11.68
N ILE A 35 -4.80 -6.91 -11.19
CA ILE A 35 -5.86 -6.00 -11.61
C ILE A 35 -5.20 -4.81 -12.32
N GLY A 36 -5.38 -4.68 -13.62
CA GLY A 36 -4.71 -3.67 -14.43
C GLY A 36 -3.25 -3.98 -14.73
N PRO A 37 -2.41 -2.95 -14.96
CA PRO A 37 -2.75 -1.53 -14.99
C PRO A 37 -3.61 -1.13 -16.20
N GLU A 38 -4.17 0.07 -16.16
CA GLU A 38 -4.91 0.67 -17.28
C GLU A 38 -3.98 1.54 -18.15
N ILE A 39 -4.48 1.90 -19.33
CA ILE A 39 -3.81 2.85 -20.21
C ILE A 39 -4.35 4.25 -19.90
N GLY A 40 -3.48 5.23 -19.78
CA GLY A 40 -3.88 6.61 -19.54
C GLY A 40 -2.74 7.52 -19.12
N ASP A 41 -3.10 8.76 -18.76
CA ASP A 41 -2.18 9.76 -18.27
C ASP A 41 -1.71 9.38 -16.85
N MET A 42 -0.42 9.52 -16.59
CA MET A 42 0.22 9.26 -15.32
C MET A 42 0.66 10.55 -14.64
N ALA A 43 0.86 10.48 -13.32
CA ALA A 43 1.31 11.62 -12.53
C ALA A 43 2.69 12.16 -12.96
N CYS A 44 3.49 11.36 -13.67
CA CYS A 44 4.77 11.77 -14.26
C CYS A 44 4.65 12.47 -15.62
N GLY A 45 3.43 12.63 -16.16
CA GLY A 45 3.18 13.25 -17.46
C GLY A 45 3.35 12.31 -18.66
N GLU A 46 3.62 11.03 -18.44
CA GLU A 46 3.66 10.02 -19.50
C GLU A 46 2.25 9.45 -19.76
N TYR A 47 1.98 9.06 -21.00
CA TYR A 47 0.76 8.37 -21.42
C TYR A 47 1.09 6.95 -21.84
N GLY A 48 0.34 5.98 -21.35
CA GLY A 48 0.50 4.57 -21.75
C GLY A 48 -0.02 3.59 -20.71
N GLU A 49 0.38 2.31 -20.83
CA GLU A 49 0.06 1.27 -19.87
C GLU A 49 0.92 1.44 -18.61
N GLY A 50 0.28 1.50 -17.45
CA GLY A 50 0.96 1.70 -16.16
C GLY A 50 0.12 2.53 -15.19
N LYS A 51 -0.96 3.16 -15.68
CA LYS A 51 -1.94 3.85 -14.83
C LYS A 51 -2.64 2.84 -13.94
N MET A 52 -2.74 3.14 -12.64
CA MET A 52 -3.50 2.29 -11.74
C MET A 52 -4.96 2.20 -12.16
N THR A 53 -5.52 1.01 -12.05
CA THR A 53 -6.94 0.76 -12.27
C THR A 53 -7.80 1.64 -11.36
N GLU A 54 -8.87 2.21 -11.90
CA GLU A 54 -9.78 3.06 -11.16
C GLU A 54 -10.37 2.31 -9.94
N PRO A 55 -10.52 2.95 -8.78
CA PRO A 55 -10.97 2.30 -7.54
C PRO A 55 -12.27 1.51 -7.68
N LEU A 56 -13.23 2.02 -8.46
CA LEU A 56 -14.48 1.30 -8.71
C LEU A 56 -14.27 -0.01 -9.47
N ASN A 57 -13.34 -0.04 -10.42
CA ASN A 57 -13.04 -1.25 -11.20
C ASN A 57 -12.33 -2.29 -10.32
N ILE A 58 -11.44 -1.86 -9.42
CA ILE A 58 -10.81 -2.74 -8.43
C ILE A 58 -11.90 -3.39 -7.57
N ILE A 59 -12.83 -2.59 -7.04
CA ILE A 59 -13.91 -3.09 -6.19
C ILE A 59 -14.81 -4.05 -6.95
N ASN A 60 -15.21 -3.70 -8.17
CA ASN A 60 -16.02 -4.59 -9.00
C ASN A 60 -15.34 -5.94 -9.25
N TYR A 61 -14.05 -5.93 -9.52
CA TYR A 61 -13.28 -7.17 -9.71
C TYR A 61 -13.29 -8.04 -8.44
N ILE A 62 -13.05 -7.43 -7.28
CA ILE A 62 -13.08 -8.11 -5.98
C ILE A 62 -14.49 -8.61 -5.67
N ASP A 63 -15.52 -7.78 -5.88
CA ASP A 63 -16.91 -8.13 -5.59
C ASP A 63 -17.39 -9.34 -6.43
N VAL A 64 -17.06 -9.35 -7.72
CA VAL A 64 -17.34 -10.51 -8.59
C VAL A 64 -16.66 -11.77 -8.05
N HIS A 65 -15.40 -11.64 -7.61
CA HIS A 65 -14.66 -12.77 -7.04
C HIS A 65 -15.30 -13.27 -5.73
N LEU A 66 -15.71 -12.36 -4.84
CA LEU A 66 -16.31 -12.70 -3.55
C LEU A 66 -17.75 -13.21 -3.67
N LYS A 67 -18.54 -12.71 -4.62
CA LYS A 67 -19.92 -13.22 -4.90
C LYS A 67 -19.90 -14.69 -5.29
N ASN A 68 -18.85 -15.15 -5.94
CA ASN A 68 -18.65 -16.56 -6.24
C ASN A 68 -18.31 -17.40 -4.98
N LEU A 69 -18.04 -16.76 -3.83
CA LEU A 69 -17.65 -17.39 -2.57
C LEU A 69 -18.75 -17.44 -1.50
N ASN A 70 -19.95 -16.94 -1.74
CA ASN A 70 -21.18 -16.98 -0.88
C ASN A 70 -21.69 -15.61 -0.35
N THR A 71 -22.98 -15.42 -0.52
CA THR A 71 -23.72 -14.16 -0.51
C THR A 71 -24.13 -13.61 0.87
N ASN A 72 -23.65 -14.12 2.01
CA ASN A 72 -24.10 -13.71 3.34
C ASN A 72 -22.99 -13.40 4.36
N LYS A 73 -21.79 -13.06 3.92
CA LYS A 73 -20.70 -12.72 4.83
C LYS A 73 -20.50 -11.21 4.94
N ASN A 74 -20.39 -10.75 6.17
CA ASN A 74 -19.94 -9.39 6.47
C ASN A 74 -18.41 -9.34 6.22
N TYR A 75 -18.03 -9.13 4.96
CA TYR A 75 -16.64 -9.17 4.53
C TYR A 75 -15.80 -8.08 5.19
N LYS A 76 -14.65 -8.46 5.70
CA LYS A 76 -13.64 -7.57 6.28
C LYS A 76 -12.59 -7.20 5.24
N ALA A 77 -12.33 -5.91 5.09
CA ALA A 77 -11.29 -5.40 4.21
C ALA A 77 -10.27 -4.58 4.98
N LEU A 78 -9.01 -4.72 4.61
CA LEU A 78 -7.90 -3.91 5.12
C LEU A 78 -7.23 -3.21 3.95
N VAL A 79 -6.98 -1.90 4.11
CA VAL A 79 -6.27 -1.09 3.11
C VAL A 79 -5.12 -0.39 3.80
N THR A 80 -3.93 -0.42 3.21
CA THR A 80 -2.83 0.45 3.64
C THR A 80 -2.73 1.64 2.69
N ALA A 81 -2.45 2.85 3.22
CA ALA A 81 -2.39 4.08 2.45
C ALA A 81 -1.31 5.04 2.95
N GLY A 82 -1.01 6.05 2.15
CA GLY A 82 -0.06 7.11 2.49
C GLY A 82 1.40 6.66 2.46
N PRO A 83 2.31 7.59 2.74
CA PRO A 83 3.74 7.29 2.90
C PRO A 83 4.04 6.78 4.30
N THR A 84 5.24 6.22 4.52
CA THR A 84 5.82 6.08 5.86
C THR A 84 6.92 7.10 6.07
N HIS A 85 7.10 7.54 7.31
CA HIS A 85 8.17 8.44 7.73
C HIS A 85 9.18 7.66 8.57
N GLU A 86 10.39 7.52 8.03
CA GLU A 86 11.49 6.86 8.73
C GLU A 86 12.37 7.92 9.38
N TYR A 87 12.13 8.20 10.67
CA TYR A 87 12.78 9.27 11.39
C TYR A 87 14.29 9.06 11.52
N ILE A 88 15.05 10.11 11.20
CA ILE A 88 16.49 10.26 11.44
C ILE A 88 16.70 10.77 12.88
N ASP A 89 15.94 11.80 13.23
CA ASP A 89 15.87 12.45 14.54
C ASP A 89 14.45 13.04 14.74
N PRO A 90 14.13 13.69 15.85
CA PRO A 90 12.78 14.23 16.11
C PRO A 90 12.28 15.25 15.07
N VAL A 91 13.15 15.75 14.18
CA VAL A 91 12.82 16.84 13.24
C VAL A 91 12.88 16.37 11.77
N ARG A 92 13.73 15.38 11.46
CA ARG A 92 14.01 14.97 10.09
C ARG A 92 13.66 13.50 9.87
N TYR A 93 13.11 13.21 8.71
CA TYR A 93 12.76 11.84 8.29
C TYR A 93 12.99 11.63 6.79
N ILE A 94 13.10 10.39 6.39
CA ILE A 94 13.05 9.94 5.00
C ILE A 94 11.63 9.47 4.73
N SER A 95 11.09 9.81 3.58
CA SER A 95 9.75 9.41 3.17
C SER A 95 9.62 9.36 1.65
N ASN A 96 8.68 8.56 1.18
CA ASN A 96 8.24 8.56 -0.21
C ASN A 96 7.22 9.69 -0.44
N LYS A 97 7.26 10.33 -1.61
CA LYS A 97 6.26 11.33 -1.98
C LYS A 97 4.95 10.61 -2.35
N SER A 98 4.00 10.59 -1.42
CA SER A 98 2.68 10.01 -1.62
C SER A 98 1.62 10.85 -0.94
N SER A 99 0.48 11.06 -1.60
CA SER A 99 -0.66 11.76 -1.04
C SER A 99 -1.64 10.85 -0.28
N GLY A 100 -1.52 9.54 -0.43
CA GLY A 100 -2.46 8.58 0.15
C GLY A 100 -3.83 8.50 -0.51
N LYS A 101 -4.17 9.42 -1.44
CA LYS A 101 -5.50 9.54 -2.07
C LYS A 101 -6.04 8.21 -2.58
N GLN A 102 -5.19 7.41 -3.18
CA GLN A 102 -5.58 6.14 -3.78
C GLN A 102 -6.12 5.14 -2.77
N GLY A 103 -5.41 4.90 -1.67
CA GLY A 103 -5.86 4.01 -0.61
C GLY A 103 -7.13 4.52 0.07
N TYR A 104 -7.26 5.83 0.24
CA TYR A 104 -8.48 6.44 0.78
C TYR A 104 -9.68 6.22 -0.15
N GLU A 105 -9.54 6.43 -1.46
CA GLU A 105 -10.64 6.20 -2.41
C GLU A 105 -11.02 4.72 -2.50
N ILE A 106 -10.05 3.81 -2.42
CA ILE A 106 -10.31 2.36 -2.33
C ILE A 106 -11.08 2.04 -1.06
N ALA A 107 -10.64 2.52 0.11
CA ALA A 107 -11.31 2.28 1.38
C ALA A 107 -12.75 2.83 1.39
N LYS A 108 -12.96 4.03 0.83
CA LYS A 108 -14.27 4.65 0.66
C LYS A 108 -15.20 3.80 -0.23
N SER A 109 -14.66 3.28 -1.33
CA SER A 109 -15.41 2.43 -2.25
C SER A 109 -15.77 1.09 -1.61
N LEU A 110 -14.85 0.46 -0.88
CA LEU A 110 -15.11 -0.77 -0.12
C LEU A 110 -16.23 -0.56 0.90
N LYS A 111 -16.15 0.54 1.68
CA LYS A 111 -17.19 0.89 2.65
C LYS A 111 -18.55 1.09 1.99
N LYS A 112 -18.61 1.82 0.87
CA LYS A 112 -19.81 2.04 0.09
C LYS A 112 -20.45 0.72 -0.40
N ASN A 113 -19.61 -0.28 -0.68
CA ASN A 113 -20.05 -1.61 -1.11
C ASN A 113 -20.28 -2.61 0.05
N GLY A 114 -20.39 -2.11 1.29
CA GLY A 114 -20.79 -2.92 2.43
C GLY A 114 -19.69 -3.69 3.15
N PHE A 115 -18.42 -3.45 2.81
CA PHE A 115 -17.31 -4.08 3.53
C PHE A 115 -17.10 -3.42 4.90
N ASN A 116 -16.80 -4.23 5.90
CA ASN A 116 -16.23 -3.73 7.15
C ASN A 116 -14.76 -3.40 6.91
N THR A 117 -14.48 -2.11 6.68
CA THR A 117 -13.20 -1.63 6.15
C THR A 117 -12.34 -1.01 7.24
N THR A 118 -11.09 -1.48 7.37
CA THR A 118 -10.01 -0.86 8.14
C THR A 118 -9.02 -0.22 7.17
N LEU A 119 -8.70 1.06 7.40
CA LEU A 119 -7.69 1.83 6.68
C LEU A 119 -6.52 2.13 7.61
N ILE A 120 -5.35 1.58 7.29
CA ILE A 120 -4.10 1.89 8.00
C ILE A 120 -3.36 2.93 7.17
N SER A 121 -3.27 4.15 7.68
CA SER A 121 -2.71 5.28 6.95
C SER A 121 -1.42 5.79 7.58
N GLY A 122 -0.39 5.89 6.77
CA GLY A 122 0.74 6.76 7.04
C GLY A 122 0.30 8.25 7.02
N PRO A 123 1.21 9.20 7.32
CA PRO A 123 0.87 10.61 7.42
C PRO A 123 0.32 11.18 6.11
N THR A 124 -0.88 11.74 6.15
CA THR A 124 -1.55 12.43 5.04
C THR A 124 -2.42 13.56 5.58
N ASP A 125 -2.75 14.53 4.72
CA ASP A 125 -3.68 15.62 5.02
C ASP A 125 -5.13 15.27 4.62
N LEU A 126 -5.44 13.98 4.44
CA LEU A 126 -6.76 13.53 4.02
C LEU A 126 -7.68 13.36 5.23
N GLU A 127 -8.92 13.80 5.07
CA GLU A 127 -9.95 13.66 6.10
C GLU A 127 -10.36 12.19 6.34
N PRO A 128 -10.68 11.80 7.57
CA PRO A 128 -11.19 10.48 7.88
C PRO A 128 -12.46 10.16 7.10
N ILE A 129 -12.57 8.92 6.63
CA ILE A 129 -13.73 8.45 5.87
C ILE A 129 -14.83 7.99 6.85
N PRO A 130 -16.03 8.57 6.82
CA PRO A 130 -17.11 8.13 7.71
C PRO A 130 -17.42 6.64 7.61
N GLY A 131 -17.39 5.97 8.76
CA GLY A 131 -17.69 4.54 8.89
C GLY A 131 -16.56 3.60 8.42
N VAL A 132 -15.38 4.11 8.12
CA VAL A 132 -14.15 3.34 7.96
C VAL A 132 -13.36 3.39 9.27
N ASN A 133 -12.85 2.25 9.73
CA ASN A 133 -11.97 2.21 10.89
C ASN A 133 -10.57 2.71 10.46
N LEU A 134 -10.22 3.95 10.83
CA LEU A 134 -8.93 4.56 10.49
C LEU A 134 -7.91 4.31 11.61
N ILE A 135 -6.76 3.77 11.25
CA ILE A 135 -5.59 3.58 12.11
C ILE A 135 -4.44 4.41 11.53
N ASN A 136 -4.07 5.47 12.23
CA ASN A 136 -2.94 6.29 11.85
C ASN A 136 -1.64 5.67 12.35
N VAL A 137 -0.67 5.61 11.49
CA VAL A 137 0.69 5.12 11.74
C VAL A 137 1.70 6.09 11.15
N THR A 138 2.94 6.01 11.58
CA THR A 138 3.98 6.90 11.08
C THR A 138 5.05 6.15 10.31
N SER A 139 5.55 5.04 10.85
CA SER A 139 6.65 4.26 10.26
C SER A 139 6.17 2.97 9.59
N ALA A 140 7.05 2.39 8.78
CA ALA A 140 6.81 1.07 8.18
C ALA A 140 6.63 -0.02 9.25
N GLU A 141 7.35 0.08 10.37
CA GLU A 141 7.21 -0.86 11.48
C GLU A 141 5.85 -0.76 12.16
N GLU A 142 5.34 0.47 12.38
CA GLU A 142 4.00 0.68 12.93
C GLU A 142 2.93 0.18 11.96
N MET A 143 3.07 0.47 10.65
CA MET A 143 2.16 -0.03 9.62
C MET A 143 2.13 -1.56 9.59
N PHE A 144 3.29 -2.20 9.68
CA PHE A 144 3.39 -3.66 9.76
C PHE A 144 2.66 -4.21 10.98
N LYS A 145 2.93 -3.67 12.18
CA LYS A 145 2.27 -4.10 13.44
C LYS A 145 0.76 -3.90 13.37
N ALA A 146 0.31 -2.74 12.88
CA ALA A 146 -1.10 -2.44 12.72
C ALA A 146 -1.77 -3.41 11.72
N THR A 147 -1.08 -3.75 10.62
CA THR A 147 -1.57 -4.74 9.65
C THR A 147 -1.74 -6.10 10.30
N LEU A 148 -0.73 -6.61 11.01
CA LEU A 148 -0.80 -7.91 11.69
C LEU A 148 -1.94 -7.97 12.72
N SER A 149 -2.11 -6.91 13.51
CA SER A 149 -3.14 -6.84 14.56
C SER A 149 -4.58 -6.81 14.01
N ASN A 150 -4.74 -6.51 12.72
CA ASN A 150 -6.05 -6.45 12.06
C ASN A 150 -6.34 -7.64 11.14
N LEU A 151 -5.50 -8.66 11.15
CA LEU A 151 -5.76 -9.93 10.49
C LEU A 151 -6.53 -10.88 11.44
N PRO A 152 -7.32 -11.85 10.92
CA PRO A 152 -7.54 -12.12 9.50
C PRO A 152 -8.61 -11.22 8.87
N VAL A 153 -8.45 -10.94 7.58
CA VAL A 153 -9.44 -10.24 6.74
C VAL A 153 -9.74 -11.06 5.48
N ASP A 154 -10.87 -10.75 4.82
CA ASP A 154 -11.22 -11.41 3.57
C ASP A 154 -10.42 -10.81 2.40
N VAL A 155 -10.15 -9.51 2.45
CA VAL A 155 -9.38 -8.77 1.44
C VAL A 155 -8.38 -7.85 2.11
N ALA A 156 -7.12 -7.86 1.66
CA ALA A 156 -6.11 -6.89 2.03
C ALA A 156 -5.55 -6.20 0.77
N ILE A 157 -5.54 -4.87 0.77
CA ILE A 157 -5.06 -4.05 -0.35
C ILE A 157 -3.91 -3.16 0.14
N PHE A 158 -2.73 -3.39 -0.41
CA PHE A 158 -1.50 -2.69 -0.04
C PHE A 158 -1.21 -1.60 -1.07
N SER A 159 -1.61 -0.35 -0.76
CA SER A 159 -1.40 0.82 -1.61
C SER A 159 -0.53 1.90 -0.97
N ALA A 160 -0.03 1.65 0.24
CA ALA A 160 0.88 2.57 0.91
C ALA A 160 2.24 2.65 0.20
N ALA A 161 2.83 3.83 0.19
CA ALA A 161 4.20 4.05 -0.26
C ALA A 161 5.17 3.86 0.92
N VAL A 162 5.38 2.61 1.28
CA VAL A 162 6.24 2.22 2.40
C VAL A 162 7.71 2.48 2.05
N GLY A 163 8.48 3.03 2.99
CA GLY A 163 9.93 3.21 2.81
C GLY A 163 10.66 1.87 2.77
N ASP A 164 11.44 1.61 1.74
CA ASP A 164 12.25 0.38 1.60
C ASP A 164 13.35 0.29 2.64
N TYR A 165 13.81 1.44 3.14
CA TYR A 165 14.90 1.57 4.10
C TYR A 165 14.49 2.43 5.30
N LYS A 166 15.01 2.07 6.46
CA LYS A 166 14.91 2.86 7.70
C LYS A 166 16.29 3.21 8.24
N ILE A 167 16.33 4.14 9.17
CA ILE A 167 17.56 4.52 9.88
C ILE A 167 17.89 3.44 10.90
N LYS A 168 19.08 2.87 10.79
CA LYS A 168 19.54 1.81 11.70
C LYS A 168 19.63 2.29 13.15
N ASN A 169 20.18 3.49 13.35
CA ASN A 169 20.34 4.11 14.67
C ASN A 169 19.65 5.46 14.68
N LYS A 170 18.40 5.51 15.15
CA LYS A 170 17.64 6.75 15.30
C LYS A 170 18.24 7.59 16.43
N ASN A 171 18.38 8.89 16.23
CA ASN A 171 18.78 9.81 17.26
C ASN A 171 17.54 10.31 18.04
N LEU A 172 17.60 10.25 19.37
CA LEU A 172 16.52 10.76 20.22
C LEU A 172 16.52 12.28 20.33
N GLU A 173 17.66 12.92 20.01
CA GLU A 173 17.82 14.36 20.00
C GLU A 173 18.12 14.85 18.59
N LYS A 174 17.79 16.14 18.32
CA LYS A 174 18.10 16.78 17.05
C LYS A 174 19.62 16.77 16.81
N ILE A 175 20.05 16.17 15.72
CA ILE A 175 21.46 16.13 15.33
C ILE A 175 21.95 17.54 15.02
N LYS A 176 23.04 17.95 15.66
CA LYS A 176 23.69 19.24 15.39
C LYS A 176 24.35 19.23 14.01
N LYS A 177 24.46 20.40 13.39
CA LYS A 177 25.16 20.55 12.10
C LYS A 177 26.61 20.12 12.24
N THR A 178 27.06 19.25 11.36
CA THR A 178 28.45 18.83 11.15
C THR A 178 28.80 19.06 9.69
N GLU A 179 30.10 19.06 9.36
CA GLU A 179 30.54 19.23 7.96
C GLU A 179 30.12 18.04 7.10
N ASN A 180 30.12 16.84 7.67
CA ASN A 180 29.67 15.61 7.02
C ASN A 180 28.56 14.96 7.84
N PHE A 181 27.55 14.42 7.16
CA PHE A 181 26.42 13.73 7.76
C PHE A 181 26.10 12.45 6.99
N ASP A 182 26.56 11.32 7.52
CA ASP A 182 26.33 10.01 6.92
C ASP A 182 25.11 9.33 7.56
N LEU A 183 24.25 8.75 6.72
CA LEU A 183 23.08 7.99 7.16
C LEU A 183 23.34 6.50 7.01
N ASN A 184 23.32 5.77 8.11
CA ASN A 184 23.32 4.32 8.10
C ASN A 184 21.89 3.80 7.93
N LEU A 185 21.63 3.18 6.79
CA LEU A 185 20.34 2.62 6.42
C LEU A 185 20.32 1.10 6.56
N GLU A 186 19.19 0.56 6.96
CA GLU A 186 18.88 -0.87 6.89
C GLU A 186 17.54 -1.09 6.20
N LYS A 187 17.34 -2.27 5.62
CA LYS A 187 16.07 -2.60 4.95
C LYS A 187 14.92 -2.63 5.94
N ASN A 188 13.80 -2.06 5.53
CA ASN A 188 12.52 -2.26 6.19
C ASN A 188 11.98 -3.67 5.89
N ILE A 189 11.00 -4.08 6.68
CA ILE A 189 10.24 -5.29 6.42
C ILE A 189 9.35 -5.07 5.20
N ASP A 190 9.36 -6.02 4.28
CA ASP A 190 8.39 -6.07 3.19
C ASP A 190 7.07 -6.64 3.73
N ILE A 191 6.14 -5.72 4.01
CA ILE A 191 4.84 -6.03 4.63
C ILE A 191 4.07 -7.04 3.79
N LEU A 192 3.98 -6.78 2.48
CA LEU A 192 3.24 -7.66 1.56
C LEU A 192 3.85 -9.06 1.50
N SER A 193 5.18 -9.13 1.33
CA SER A 193 5.89 -10.41 1.28
C SER A 193 5.73 -11.20 2.58
N TYR A 194 5.72 -10.53 3.73
CA TYR A 194 5.51 -11.18 5.01
C TYR A 194 4.09 -11.73 5.15
N ILE A 195 3.08 -10.89 4.90
CA ILE A 195 1.66 -11.26 5.05
C ILE A 195 1.25 -12.36 4.06
N SER A 196 1.84 -12.38 2.85
CA SER A 196 1.50 -13.39 1.84
C SER A 196 1.95 -14.81 2.20
N LYS A 197 2.87 -14.95 3.14
CA LYS A 197 3.42 -16.25 3.58
C LYS A 197 2.74 -16.82 4.82
N HIS A 198 1.96 -16.01 5.50
CA HIS A 198 1.28 -16.33 6.77
C HIS A 198 -0.24 -16.15 6.64
#